data_d31ada82a519e0374e657e271ea502b2
#
_entry.id   d31ada82a519e0374e657e271ea502b2
#
_cell.length_a   1.000
_cell.length_b   1.000
_cell.length_c   1.000
_cell.angle_alpha   90.00
_cell.angle_beta   90.00
_cell.angle_gamma   90.00
#
_symmetry.space_group_name_H-M   'P 1'
#
loop_
_entity.id
_entity.type
_entity.pdbx_description
1 polymer ?
#
loop_
_entity_poly.entity_id
_entity_poly.type
_entity_poly.pdbx_seq_one_letter_code
_entity_poly.pdbx_strand_id
1 'polypeptide(L)'
;MKTIIKYELVINEALRSALNYDTPDEQINEFIRFFGKHIGSDRIYIFEDCDEKHVTNNTYEWCADGIEPEIHELQNVDMDIIGWWYQAFGNEKNIIITDIEQIKDEHSGSYNLLKAQNVKNLVVCPIRYKDEIKGFFGVDNPPESDTLGLTTFLDMIGTLLISLLKLRNSFTKSNKEAKLSSYSSLSSIYISMALVNVQTHRYHIVKTLDEVTHFLGVQPQSEGEYRIDEDFPGHIIKVMDEFCVKAQRKEA
;
A
#
# COMPACT_ATOMS: atom_id res chain seq x y z
N MET A 1 -10.89 -14.24 8.28
CA MET A 1 -9.58 -14.90 8.10
C MET A 1 -9.21 -15.12 6.63
N LYS A 2 -10.03 -15.73 5.78
CA LYS A 2 -9.73 -15.91 4.34
C LYS A 2 -9.41 -14.58 3.60
N THR A 3 -10.07 -13.49 3.93
CA THR A 3 -9.90 -12.18 3.28
C THR A 3 -8.55 -11.54 3.62
N ILE A 4 -8.11 -11.60 4.89
CA ILE A 4 -6.83 -11.03 5.35
C ILE A 4 -5.65 -11.69 4.61
N ILE A 5 -5.60 -13.01 4.59
CA ILE A 5 -4.55 -13.77 3.88
C ILE A 5 -4.53 -13.43 2.38
N LYS A 6 -5.70 -13.16 1.79
CA LYS A 6 -5.80 -12.77 0.38
C LYS A 6 -5.05 -11.46 0.09
N TYR A 7 -5.23 -10.42 0.91
CA TYR A 7 -4.59 -9.12 0.67
C TYR A 7 -3.07 -9.15 0.89
N GLU A 8 -2.60 -9.84 1.92
CA GLU A 8 -1.16 -10.04 2.15
C GLU A 8 -0.50 -10.70 0.94
N LEU A 9 -1.11 -11.76 0.40
CA LEU A 9 -0.60 -12.44 -0.79
C LEU A 9 -0.61 -11.52 -2.02
N VAL A 10 -1.70 -10.78 -2.24
CA VAL A 10 -1.80 -9.86 -3.39
C VAL A 10 -0.75 -8.75 -3.31
N ILE A 11 -0.55 -8.14 -2.15
CA ILE A 11 0.47 -7.11 -1.97
C ILE A 11 1.87 -7.67 -2.22
N ASN A 12 2.15 -8.84 -1.69
CA ASN A 12 3.44 -9.50 -1.88
C ASN A 12 3.72 -9.81 -3.36
N GLU A 13 2.76 -10.36 -4.07
CA GLU A 13 2.91 -10.61 -5.50
C GLU A 13 2.97 -9.32 -6.33
N ALA A 14 2.25 -8.27 -5.93
CA ALA A 14 2.35 -6.95 -6.56
C ALA A 14 3.78 -6.39 -6.43
N LEU A 15 4.38 -6.51 -5.25
CA LEU A 15 5.77 -6.11 -5.02
C LEU A 15 6.74 -6.94 -5.87
N ARG A 16 6.56 -8.26 -5.90
CA ARG A 16 7.40 -9.14 -6.74
C ARG A 16 7.28 -8.80 -8.21
N SER A 17 6.07 -8.50 -8.69
CA SER A 17 5.85 -8.08 -10.07
C SER A 17 6.55 -6.76 -10.37
N ALA A 18 6.44 -5.79 -9.46
CA ALA A 18 7.08 -4.49 -9.59
C ALA A 18 8.63 -4.58 -9.66
N LEU A 19 9.23 -5.54 -8.96
CA LEU A 19 10.69 -5.77 -9.00
C LEU A 19 11.25 -6.16 -10.37
N ASN A 20 10.42 -6.54 -11.33
CA ASN A 20 10.85 -6.84 -12.69
C ASN A 20 11.05 -5.59 -13.56
N TYR A 21 10.79 -4.41 -13.04
CA TYR A 21 10.90 -3.13 -13.74
C TYR A 21 12.08 -2.32 -13.24
N ASP A 22 12.69 -1.53 -14.14
CA ASP A 22 13.98 -0.88 -13.88
C ASP A 22 13.85 0.50 -13.25
N THR A 23 12.72 1.18 -13.41
CA THR A 23 12.53 2.53 -12.89
C THR A 23 11.49 2.58 -11.77
N PRO A 24 11.64 3.50 -10.82
CA PRO A 24 10.63 3.68 -9.77
C PRO A 24 9.22 3.98 -10.29
N ASP A 25 9.10 4.73 -11.39
CA ASP A 25 7.83 5.03 -12.02
C ASP A 25 7.14 3.77 -12.56
N GLU A 26 7.89 2.92 -13.26
CA GLU A 26 7.39 1.64 -13.75
C GLU A 26 7.02 0.71 -12.60
N GLN A 27 7.82 0.70 -11.54
CA GLN A 27 7.57 -0.10 -10.34
C GLN A 27 6.27 0.31 -9.63
N ILE A 28 6.02 1.61 -9.48
CA ILE A 28 4.78 2.14 -8.90
C ILE A 28 3.59 1.76 -9.79
N ASN A 29 3.68 2.00 -11.09
CA ASN A 29 2.61 1.67 -12.03
C ASN A 29 2.28 0.17 -12.02
N GLU A 30 3.29 -0.69 -12.03
CA GLU A 30 3.08 -2.13 -11.97
C GLU A 30 2.47 -2.57 -10.64
N PHE A 31 2.93 -2.00 -9.53
CA PHE A 31 2.38 -2.30 -8.21
C PHE A 31 0.88 -1.98 -8.16
N ILE A 32 0.46 -0.76 -8.53
CA ILE A 32 -0.95 -0.37 -8.49
C ILE A 32 -1.80 -1.16 -9.49
N ARG A 33 -1.25 -1.47 -10.67
CA ARG A 33 -1.89 -2.31 -11.69
C ARG A 33 -2.16 -3.72 -11.17
N PHE A 34 -1.13 -4.37 -10.64
CA PHE A 34 -1.25 -5.72 -10.11
C PHE A 34 -2.23 -5.76 -8.95
N PHE A 35 -2.08 -4.84 -8.00
CA PHE A 35 -2.91 -4.76 -6.82
C PHE A 35 -4.38 -4.53 -7.20
N GLY A 36 -4.69 -3.50 -8.01
CA GLY A 36 -6.05 -3.17 -8.41
C GLY A 36 -6.76 -4.31 -9.14
N LYS A 37 -6.07 -4.94 -10.09
CA LYS A 37 -6.60 -6.09 -10.83
C LYS A 37 -6.97 -7.26 -9.91
N HIS A 38 -6.15 -7.55 -8.90
CA HIS A 38 -6.35 -8.72 -8.06
C HIS A 38 -7.32 -8.49 -6.89
N ILE A 39 -7.51 -7.25 -6.46
CA ILE A 39 -8.58 -6.93 -5.51
C ILE A 39 -9.93 -6.72 -6.19
N GLY A 40 -9.95 -6.51 -7.50
CA GLY A 40 -11.18 -6.32 -8.27
C GLY A 40 -11.81 -4.95 -8.08
N SER A 41 -10.98 -3.90 -7.95
CA SER A 41 -11.43 -2.49 -7.92
C SER A 41 -11.57 -1.93 -9.33
N ASP A 42 -12.27 -0.81 -9.46
CA ASP A 42 -12.38 -0.08 -10.73
C ASP A 42 -11.14 0.78 -10.98
N ARG A 43 -10.62 1.45 -9.94
CA ARG A 43 -9.48 2.36 -10.03
C ARG A 43 -8.60 2.29 -8.80
N ILE A 44 -7.29 2.45 -9.00
CA ILE A 44 -6.28 2.72 -7.97
C ILE A 44 -5.54 3.99 -8.37
N TYR A 45 -5.32 4.88 -7.42
CA TYR A 45 -4.65 6.14 -7.69
C TYR A 45 -3.75 6.60 -6.55
N ILE A 46 -2.78 7.44 -6.90
CA ILE A 46 -1.90 8.13 -5.98
C ILE A 46 -1.98 9.63 -6.27
N PHE A 47 -2.29 10.41 -5.26
CA PHE A 47 -2.22 11.85 -5.29
C PHE A 47 -1.03 12.35 -4.49
N GLU A 48 -0.35 13.34 -5.02
CA GLU A 48 0.77 14.01 -4.36
C GLU A 48 0.44 15.49 -4.16
N ASP A 49 0.74 15.98 -2.95
CA ASP A 49 0.41 17.35 -2.55
C ASP A 49 1.50 18.33 -3.00
N CYS A 50 1.04 19.51 -3.40
CA CYS A 50 1.87 20.67 -3.63
C CYS A 50 1.45 21.76 -2.63
N ASP A 51 2.07 21.76 -1.45
CA ASP A 51 1.75 22.66 -0.35
C ASP A 51 1.86 24.13 -0.74
N GLU A 52 2.85 24.48 -1.58
CA GLU A 52 3.07 25.86 -2.05
C GLU A 52 1.87 26.42 -2.83
N LYS A 53 1.13 25.56 -3.52
CA LYS A 53 -0.02 25.93 -4.36
C LYS A 53 -1.36 25.58 -3.72
N HIS A 54 -1.35 24.89 -2.59
CA HIS A 54 -2.55 24.33 -1.93
C HIS A 54 -3.38 23.45 -2.86
N VAL A 55 -2.71 22.61 -3.64
CA VAL A 55 -3.35 21.68 -4.58
C VAL A 55 -2.78 20.27 -4.42
N THR A 56 -3.57 19.29 -4.84
CA THR A 56 -3.12 17.92 -4.99
C THR A 56 -3.26 17.45 -6.43
N ASN A 57 -2.40 16.52 -6.85
CA ASN A 57 -2.34 16.05 -8.24
C ASN A 57 -2.39 14.53 -8.29
N ASN A 58 -3.24 13.98 -9.16
CA ASN A 58 -3.21 12.57 -9.47
C ASN A 58 -1.94 12.25 -10.28
N THR A 59 -0.96 11.62 -9.65
CA THR A 59 0.36 11.36 -10.26
C THR A 59 0.49 9.95 -10.81
N TYR A 60 -0.28 9.01 -10.28
CA TYR A 60 -0.36 7.63 -10.78
C TYR A 60 -1.80 7.15 -10.72
N GLU A 61 -2.20 6.45 -11.77
CA GLU A 61 -3.53 5.86 -11.86
C GLU A 61 -3.48 4.55 -12.63
N TRP A 62 -4.23 3.57 -12.14
CA TRP A 62 -4.59 2.36 -12.86
C TRP A 62 -6.11 2.25 -12.89
N CYS A 63 -6.65 1.92 -14.06
CA CYS A 63 -8.08 1.69 -14.28
C CYS A 63 -8.31 0.25 -14.76
N ALA A 64 -9.40 -0.35 -14.31
CA ALA A 64 -9.88 -1.62 -14.84
C ALA A 64 -10.39 -1.46 -16.28
N ASP A 65 -10.55 -2.56 -17.00
CA ASP A 65 -11.05 -2.54 -18.38
C ASP A 65 -12.45 -1.88 -18.44
N GLY A 66 -12.57 -0.88 -19.29
CA GLY A 66 -13.82 -0.12 -19.48
C GLY A 66 -14.04 1.04 -18.48
N ILE A 67 -13.07 1.30 -17.60
CA ILE A 67 -13.09 2.48 -16.72
C ILE A 67 -12.23 3.58 -17.36
N GLU A 68 -12.83 4.75 -17.54
CA GLU A 68 -12.13 5.91 -18.10
C GLU A 68 -11.12 6.48 -17.09
N PRO A 69 -9.87 6.78 -17.53
CA PRO A 69 -8.88 7.43 -16.69
C PRO A 69 -9.26 8.89 -16.37
N GLU A 70 -8.98 9.30 -15.14
CA GLU A 70 -9.19 10.67 -14.65
C GLU A 70 -7.89 11.43 -14.38
N ILE A 71 -6.73 10.78 -14.59
CA ILE A 71 -5.43 11.34 -14.26
C ILE A 71 -5.16 12.71 -14.92
N HIS A 72 -5.68 12.96 -16.11
CA HIS A 72 -5.49 14.23 -16.80
C HIS A 72 -6.42 15.33 -16.30
N GLU A 73 -7.60 14.97 -15.83
CA GLU A 73 -8.61 15.89 -15.32
C GLU A 73 -8.37 16.26 -13.86
N LEU A 74 -7.71 15.36 -13.10
CA LEU A 74 -7.45 15.52 -11.67
C LEU A 74 -6.06 16.09 -11.40
N GLN A 75 -5.73 17.18 -12.12
CA GLN A 75 -4.52 17.95 -11.90
C GLN A 75 -4.84 19.30 -11.26
N ASN A 76 -4.00 19.74 -10.31
CA ASN A 76 -4.20 20.99 -9.55
C ASN A 76 -5.57 21.04 -8.85
N VAL A 77 -6.01 19.93 -8.29
CA VAL A 77 -7.24 19.86 -7.52
C VAL A 77 -7.07 20.67 -6.24
N ASP A 78 -7.95 21.63 -6.01
CA ASP A 78 -7.94 22.45 -4.80
C ASP A 78 -8.17 21.58 -3.57
N MET A 79 -7.26 21.64 -2.61
CA MET A 79 -7.33 20.83 -1.40
C MET A 79 -8.56 21.15 -0.55
N ASP A 80 -9.17 22.32 -0.69
CA ASP A 80 -10.41 22.67 0.02
C ASP A 80 -11.60 21.81 -0.39
N ILE A 81 -11.63 21.29 -1.63
CA ILE A 81 -12.69 20.38 -2.10
C ILE A 81 -12.76 19.11 -1.27
N ILE A 82 -11.60 18.63 -0.84
CA ILE A 82 -11.43 17.41 -0.03
C ILE A 82 -10.83 17.72 1.35
N GLY A 83 -10.96 18.95 1.83
CA GLY A 83 -10.35 19.42 3.08
C GLY A 83 -10.76 18.59 4.29
N TRP A 84 -11.98 18.04 4.33
CA TRP A 84 -12.42 17.14 5.39
C TRP A 84 -11.66 15.80 5.40
N TRP A 85 -11.10 15.35 4.26
CA TRP A 85 -10.20 14.19 4.21
C TRP A 85 -8.92 14.49 4.98
N TYR A 86 -8.32 15.67 4.75
CA TYR A 86 -7.10 16.08 5.45
C TYR A 86 -7.33 16.25 6.95
N GLN A 87 -8.54 16.69 7.38
CA GLN A 87 -8.91 16.70 8.79
C GLN A 87 -8.96 15.27 9.36
N ALA A 88 -9.55 14.32 8.64
CA ALA A 88 -9.56 12.92 9.04
C ALA A 88 -8.14 12.34 9.09
N PHE A 89 -7.33 12.60 8.07
CA PHE A 89 -5.93 12.19 8.03
C PHE A 89 -5.14 12.78 9.21
N GLY A 90 -5.34 14.06 9.55
CA GLY A 90 -4.72 14.69 10.73
C GLY A 90 -5.06 13.99 12.04
N ASN A 91 -6.21 13.33 12.11
CA ASN A 91 -6.67 12.52 13.24
C ASN A 91 -6.32 11.01 13.09
N GLU A 92 -5.34 10.68 12.26
CA GLU A 92 -4.89 9.29 11.99
C GLU A 92 -5.99 8.36 11.46
N LYS A 93 -6.99 8.92 10.77
CA LYS A 93 -8.10 8.15 10.20
C LYS A 93 -7.96 8.03 8.69
N ASN A 94 -8.28 6.86 8.16
CA ASN A 94 -8.49 6.65 6.74
C ASN A 94 -9.91 7.10 6.35
N ILE A 95 -10.10 7.44 5.09
CA ILE A 95 -11.44 7.69 4.53
C ILE A 95 -12.03 6.37 4.06
N ILE A 96 -13.19 6.05 4.55
CA ILE A 96 -13.95 4.85 4.17
C ILE A 96 -15.37 5.30 3.86
N ILE A 97 -15.73 5.27 2.57
CA ILE A 97 -17.06 5.61 2.11
C ILE A 97 -17.64 4.36 1.46
N THR A 98 -18.60 3.74 2.12
CA THR A 98 -19.27 2.53 1.62
C THR A 98 -20.38 2.85 0.61
N ASP A 99 -20.89 4.06 0.62
CA ASP A 99 -21.84 4.61 -0.33
C ASP A 99 -21.66 6.12 -0.38
N ILE A 100 -21.30 6.68 -1.55
CA ILE A 100 -21.08 8.12 -1.71
C ILE A 100 -22.34 8.97 -1.43
N GLU A 101 -23.54 8.41 -1.51
CA GLU A 101 -24.77 9.16 -1.19
C GLU A 101 -24.78 9.59 0.30
N GLN A 102 -24.01 8.95 1.18
CA GLN A 102 -23.89 9.31 2.59
C GLN A 102 -23.21 10.68 2.82
N ILE A 103 -22.37 11.12 1.88
CA ILE A 103 -21.62 12.38 2.01
C ILE A 103 -22.23 13.54 1.24
N LYS A 104 -23.37 13.31 0.55
CA LYS A 104 -23.99 14.25 -0.36
C LYS A 104 -24.33 15.60 0.27
N ASP A 105 -24.92 15.57 1.46
CA ASP A 105 -25.44 16.78 2.11
C ASP A 105 -24.33 17.54 2.87
N GLU A 106 -23.38 16.81 3.49
CA GLU A 106 -22.32 17.41 4.31
C GLU A 106 -21.09 17.81 3.49
N HIS A 107 -20.80 17.07 2.40
CA HIS A 107 -19.59 17.22 1.58
C HIS A 107 -19.94 17.25 0.09
N SER A 108 -20.84 18.16 -0.30
CA SER A 108 -21.38 18.23 -1.67
C SER A 108 -20.31 18.42 -2.77
N GLY A 109 -19.20 19.13 -2.48
CA GLY A 109 -18.09 19.29 -3.41
C GLY A 109 -17.42 17.95 -3.73
N SER A 110 -17.03 17.21 -2.68
CA SER A 110 -16.46 15.86 -2.83
C SER A 110 -17.45 14.90 -3.48
N TYR A 111 -18.73 14.95 -3.07
CA TYR A 111 -19.78 14.13 -3.66
C TYR A 111 -19.90 14.33 -5.18
N ASN A 112 -19.97 15.58 -5.62
CA ASN A 112 -20.11 15.90 -7.04
C ASN A 112 -18.89 15.43 -7.85
N LEU A 113 -17.69 15.60 -7.30
CA LEU A 113 -16.44 15.13 -7.92
C LEU A 113 -16.46 13.60 -8.09
N LEU A 114 -16.75 12.87 -7.02
CA LEU A 114 -16.81 11.40 -7.04
C LEU A 114 -17.94 10.86 -7.91
N LYS A 115 -19.09 11.51 -7.88
CA LYS A 115 -20.26 11.13 -8.70
C LYS A 115 -19.98 11.26 -10.19
N ALA A 116 -19.29 12.33 -10.60
CA ALA A 116 -18.90 12.54 -11.99
C ALA A 116 -18.00 11.44 -12.54
N GLN A 117 -17.21 10.81 -11.67
CA GLN A 117 -16.28 9.71 -11.98
C GLN A 117 -16.92 8.32 -11.82
N ASN A 118 -18.24 8.22 -11.61
CA ASN A 118 -18.97 6.98 -11.34
C ASN A 118 -18.49 6.20 -10.11
N VAL A 119 -17.87 6.87 -9.15
CA VAL A 119 -17.51 6.25 -7.86
C VAL A 119 -18.77 5.98 -7.05
N LYS A 120 -18.87 4.82 -6.46
CA LYS A 120 -19.98 4.39 -5.58
C LYS A 120 -19.52 4.24 -4.14
N ASN A 121 -18.35 3.68 -3.97
CA ASN A 121 -17.68 3.51 -2.68
C ASN A 121 -16.17 3.68 -2.89
N LEU A 122 -15.46 4.00 -1.82
CA LEU A 122 -14.01 4.17 -1.90
C LEU A 122 -13.34 3.99 -0.54
N VAL A 123 -12.05 3.71 -0.60
CA VAL A 123 -11.18 3.69 0.56
C VAL A 123 -9.92 4.48 0.25
N VAL A 124 -9.57 5.46 1.10
CA VAL A 124 -8.37 6.30 0.90
C VAL A 124 -7.56 6.34 2.18
N CYS A 125 -6.24 6.20 2.03
CA CYS A 125 -5.31 6.39 3.14
C CYS A 125 -4.27 7.47 2.82
N PRO A 126 -3.82 8.23 3.84
CA PRO A 126 -2.78 9.22 3.65
C PRO A 126 -1.43 8.57 3.37
N ILE A 127 -0.64 9.23 2.53
CA ILE A 127 0.79 8.95 2.35
C ILE A 127 1.54 9.92 3.26
N ARG A 128 2.20 9.38 4.30
CA ARG A 128 2.87 10.16 5.33
C ARG A 128 4.39 10.07 5.22
N TYR A 129 5.02 11.20 5.42
CA TYR A 129 6.46 11.25 5.66
C TYR A 129 6.74 11.92 6.98
N LYS A 130 7.26 11.19 7.96
CA LYS A 130 7.30 11.61 9.36
C LYS A 130 5.86 11.96 9.80
N ASP A 131 5.66 13.17 10.32
CA ASP A 131 4.34 13.62 10.77
C ASP A 131 3.58 14.45 9.71
N GLU A 132 4.13 14.57 8.49
CA GLU A 132 3.52 15.36 7.41
C GLU A 132 2.78 14.46 6.41
N ILE A 133 1.61 14.88 5.99
CA ILE A 133 0.87 14.29 4.88
C ILE A 133 1.50 14.81 3.60
N LYS A 134 1.81 13.91 2.66
CA LYS A 134 2.41 14.23 1.35
C LYS A 134 1.53 13.85 0.18
N GLY A 135 0.31 13.46 0.47
CA GLY A 135 -0.69 13.02 -0.48
C GLY A 135 -1.51 11.85 0.07
N PHE A 136 -2.13 11.13 -0.82
CA PHE A 136 -2.95 9.97 -0.45
C PHE A 136 -2.98 8.91 -1.56
N PHE A 137 -3.33 7.72 -1.17
CA PHE A 137 -3.53 6.56 -2.02
C PHE A 137 -4.98 6.11 -1.88
N GLY A 138 -5.66 5.89 -2.99
CA GLY A 138 -7.08 5.54 -3.00
C GLY A 138 -7.40 4.34 -3.86
N VAL A 139 -8.53 3.72 -3.53
CA VAL A 139 -9.14 2.58 -4.22
C VAL A 139 -10.61 2.89 -4.43
N ASP A 140 -11.04 3.02 -5.67
CA ASP A 140 -12.42 3.23 -6.03
C ASP A 140 -13.13 1.92 -6.36
N ASN A 141 -14.37 1.84 -5.93
CA ASN A 141 -15.27 0.72 -6.16
C ASN A 141 -14.65 -0.65 -5.81
N PRO A 142 -13.93 -0.80 -4.65
CA PRO A 142 -13.57 -2.14 -4.21
C PRO A 142 -14.85 -2.96 -3.96
N PRO A 143 -14.81 -4.30 -4.08
CA PRO A 143 -15.95 -5.14 -3.73
C PRO A 143 -16.44 -4.86 -2.29
N GLU A 144 -17.74 -4.69 -2.12
CA GLU A 144 -18.36 -4.30 -0.82
C GLU A 144 -17.96 -5.23 0.34
N SER A 145 -17.84 -6.53 0.07
CA SER A 145 -17.45 -7.53 1.07
C SER A 145 -16.02 -7.34 1.60
N ASP A 146 -15.20 -6.57 0.90
CA ASP A 146 -13.76 -6.49 1.13
C ASP A 146 -13.30 -5.12 1.68
N THR A 147 -14.18 -4.12 1.69
CA THR A 147 -13.84 -2.73 2.07
C THR A 147 -13.19 -2.64 3.46
N LEU A 148 -13.77 -3.30 4.47
CA LEU A 148 -13.21 -3.32 5.84
C LEU A 148 -11.90 -4.11 5.95
N GLY A 149 -11.75 -5.19 5.17
CA GLY A 149 -10.52 -5.97 5.15
C GLY A 149 -9.36 -5.20 4.52
N LEU A 150 -9.67 -4.40 3.51
CA LEU A 150 -8.69 -3.59 2.78
C LEU A 150 -8.04 -2.53 3.68
N THR A 151 -8.81 -1.88 4.56
CA THR A 151 -8.31 -0.80 5.44
C THR A 151 -7.14 -1.21 6.32
N THR A 152 -7.10 -2.46 6.77
CA THR A 152 -6.02 -2.97 7.62
C THR A 152 -4.65 -2.93 6.90
N PHE A 153 -4.65 -2.98 5.58
CA PHE A 153 -3.42 -3.01 4.76
C PHE A 153 -3.05 -1.66 4.16
N LEU A 154 -3.97 -0.69 4.15
CA LEU A 154 -3.73 0.59 3.51
C LEU A 154 -2.58 1.38 4.15
N ASP A 155 -2.43 1.35 5.46
CA ASP A 155 -1.33 2.03 6.15
C ASP A 155 0.03 1.44 5.76
N MET A 156 0.09 0.11 5.59
CA MET A 156 1.29 -0.57 5.11
C MET A 156 1.60 -0.17 3.66
N ILE A 157 0.58 -0.14 2.80
CA ILE A 157 0.72 0.30 1.40
C ILE A 157 1.17 1.76 1.35
N GLY A 158 0.59 2.65 2.15
CA GLY A 158 0.99 4.06 2.24
C GLY A 158 2.46 4.24 2.62
N THR A 159 2.94 3.45 3.60
CA THR A 159 4.36 3.46 4.02
C THR A 159 5.28 2.99 2.88
N LEU A 160 4.85 2.02 2.10
CA LEU A 160 5.57 1.48 0.96
C LEU A 160 5.64 2.50 -0.17
N LEU A 161 4.51 3.11 -0.50
CA LEU A 161 4.40 4.11 -1.56
C LEU A 161 5.25 5.35 -1.28
N ILE A 162 5.27 5.87 -0.04
CA ILE A 162 6.12 7.02 0.27
C ILE A 162 7.59 6.73 0.02
N SER A 163 8.03 5.50 0.27
CA SER A 163 9.40 5.11 0.04
C SER A 163 9.74 5.04 -1.45
N LEU A 164 8.83 4.50 -2.27
CA LEU A 164 8.97 4.49 -3.74
C LEU A 164 8.93 5.90 -4.34
N LEU A 165 8.04 6.78 -3.85
CA LEU A 165 7.95 8.16 -4.30
C LEU A 165 9.21 8.97 -3.96
N LYS A 166 9.81 8.78 -2.79
CA LYS A 166 11.09 9.38 -2.43
C LYS A 166 12.21 8.92 -3.35
N LEU A 167 12.22 7.64 -3.65
CA LEU A 167 13.21 7.07 -4.55
C LEU A 167 13.09 7.67 -5.95
N ARG A 168 11.87 7.75 -6.49
CA ARG A 168 11.59 8.41 -7.76
C ARG A 168 12.11 9.86 -7.74
N ASN A 169 11.85 10.61 -6.67
CA ASN A 169 12.32 11.98 -6.54
C ASN A 169 13.85 12.07 -6.49
N SER A 170 14.52 11.12 -5.85
CA SER A 170 15.97 11.03 -5.83
C SER A 170 16.54 10.64 -7.21
N PHE A 171 15.89 9.71 -7.89
CA PHE A 171 16.25 9.26 -9.23
C PHE A 171 16.15 10.39 -10.26
N THR A 172 15.08 11.18 -10.24
CA THR A 172 14.89 12.34 -11.12
C THR A 172 15.90 13.46 -10.85
N LYS A 173 16.34 13.63 -9.60
CA LYS A 173 17.38 14.61 -9.24
C LYS A 173 18.79 14.17 -9.66
N SER A 174 19.03 12.86 -9.71
CA SER A 174 20.35 12.25 -9.98
C SER A 174 20.61 11.91 -11.45
N ASN A 175 19.83 12.42 -12.38
CA ASN A 175 19.88 12.04 -13.82
C ASN A 175 21.24 12.16 -14.53
N LYS A 176 22.34 12.43 -13.82
CA LYS A 176 23.73 12.37 -14.32
C LYS A 176 24.57 11.19 -13.81
N GLU A 177 24.12 10.45 -12.80
CA GLU A 177 24.92 9.36 -12.18
C GLU A 177 24.16 8.02 -12.02
N ALA A 178 22.89 7.94 -12.40
CA ALA A 178 22.01 6.81 -12.09
C ALA A 178 22.17 5.61 -13.05
N LYS A 179 23.31 4.96 -13.00
CA LYS A 179 23.46 3.53 -13.29
C LYS A 179 23.50 2.69 -12.01
N LEU A 180 22.87 3.13 -10.93
CA LEU A 180 22.75 2.32 -9.73
C LEU A 180 21.37 1.67 -9.67
N SER A 181 21.42 0.38 -9.86
CA SER A 181 20.41 -0.65 -9.76
C SER A 181 19.14 -0.28 -8.98
N SER A 182 18.02 -0.21 -9.67
CA SER A 182 16.66 -0.24 -9.18
C SER A 182 16.39 -1.39 -8.19
N TYR A 183 17.19 -2.44 -8.26
CA TYR A 183 17.14 -3.56 -7.30
C TYR A 183 17.40 -3.18 -5.85
N SER A 184 18.30 -2.21 -5.59
CA SER A 184 18.64 -1.80 -4.23
C SER A 184 17.48 -1.08 -3.53
N SER A 185 16.53 -0.59 -4.25
CA SER A 185 15.54 0.36 -3.80
C SER A 185 14.30 -0.28 -3.23
N LEU A 186 13.67 -1.19 -3.95
CA LEU A 186 12.60 -2.02 -3.40
C LEU A 186 13.16 -3.02 -2.40
N SER A 187 14.40 -3.48 -2.60
CA SER A 187 15.05 -4.34 -1.62
C SER A 187 15.32 -3.63 -0.29
N SER A 188 15.57 -2.33 -0.27
CA SER A 188 15.72 -1.55 0.97
C SER A 188 14.40 -1.28 1.70
N ILE A 189 13.27 -1.39 1.00
CA ILE A 189 11.92 -1.18 1.57
C ILE A 189 11.31 -2.49 2.03
N TYR A 190 11.71 -3.59 1.40
CA TYR A 190 11.12 -4.89 1.61
C TYR A 190 11.68 -5.53 2.88
N ILE A 191 10.96 -5.39 3.95
CA ILE A 191 11.16 -6.14 5.20
C ILE A 191 10.64 -7.55 4.95
N SER A 192 11.43 -8.57 5.10
CA SER A 192 11.08 -9.99 4.89
C SER A 192 9.63 -10.32 5.23
N MET A 193 8.96 -11.01 4.32
CA MET A 193 7.63 -11.55 4.58
C MET A 193 7.74 -13.06 4.80
N ALA A 194 7.14 -13.54 5.89
CA ALA A 194 7.05 -14.94 6.20
C ALA A 194 5.59 -15.37 6.29
N LEU A 195 5.23 -16.47 5.63
CA LEU A 195 3.96 -17.15 5.85
C LEU A 195 4.12 -18.07 7.06
N VAL A 196 3.39 -17.79 8.14
CA VAL A 196 3.46 -18.57 9.37
C VAL A 196 2.26 -19.51 9.46
N ASN A 197 2.52 -20.81 9.55
CA ASN A 197 1.48 -21.77 9.91
C ASN A 197 1.36 -21.79 11.43
N VAL A 198 0.30 -21.15 11.96
CA VAL A 198 0.08 -20.98 13.40
C VAL A 198 -0.21 -22.28 14.14
N GLN A 199 -0.56 -23.37 13.45
CA GLN A 199 -0.81 -24.69 14.07
C GLN A 199 0.47 -25.51 14.20
N THR A 200 1.36 -25.43 13.20
CA THR A 200 2.59 -26.23 13.15
C THR A 200 3.82 -25.44 13.58
N HIS A 201 3.68 -24.13 13.85
CA HIS A 201 4.79 -23.20 14.16
C HIS A 201 5.91 -23.21 13.10
N ARG A 202 5.52 -23.54 11.86
CA ARG A 202 6.42 -23.47 10.71
C ARG A 202 6.19 -22.20 9.93
N TYR A 203 7.22 -21.68 9.32
CA TYR A 203 7.15 -20.49 8.49
C TYR A 203 7.90 -20.69 7.18
N HIS A 204 7.45 -20.02 6.15
CA HIS A 204 8.09 -19.97 4.86
C HIS A 204 8.52 -18.54 4.57
N ILE A 205 9.82 -18.32 4.42
CA ILE A 205 10.35 -16.99 4.05
C ILE A 205 10.16 -16.82 2.54
N VAL A 206 9.34 -15.85 2.16
CA VAL A 206 9.05 -15.57 0.76
C VAL A 206 10.18 -14.78 0.11
N LYS A 207 10.82 -13.87 0.86
CA LYS A 207 12.04 -13.14 0.47
C LYS A 207 12.72 -12.55 1.69
N THR A 208 14.04 -12.61 1.73
CA THR A 208 14.86 -11.91 2.72
C THR A 208 15.81 -10.95 2.05
N LEU A 209 16.04 -9.80 2.70
CA LEU A 209 17.15 -8.91 2.41
C LEU A 209 18.34 -9.27 3.28
N ASP A 210 19.56 -9.06 2.77
CA ASP A 210 20.79 -9.31 3.53
C ASP A 210 20.81 -8.56 4.86
N GLU A 211 20.31 -7.32 4.92
CA GLU A 211 20.22 -6.54 6.15
C GLU A 211 19.21 -7.09 7.15
N VAL A 212 18.09 -7.66 6.68
CA VAL A 212 17.08 -8.28 7.53
C VAL A 212 17.55 -9.63 8.04
N THR A 213 18.25 -10.40 7.22
CA THR A 213 18.88 -11.66 7.66
C THR A 213 19.91 -11.40 8.75
N HIS A 214 20.66 -10.31 8.66
CA HIS A 214 21.59 -9.91 9.72
C HIS A 214 20.83 -9.51 10.99
N PHE A 215 19.75 -8.75 10.88
CA PHE A 215 18.93 -8.33 12.02
C PHE A 215 18.22 -9.52 12.69
N LEU A 216 17.70 -10.45 11.91
CA LEU A 216 17.04 -11.66 12.42
C LEU A 216 18.05 -12.73 12.89
N GLY A 217 19.33 -12.59 12.56
CA GLY A 217 20.34 -13.58 12.85
C GLY A 217 20.19 -14.89 12.06
N VAL A 218 19.45 -14.85 10.95
CA VAL A 218 19.20 -16.00 10.08
C VAL A 218 20.10 -15.89 8.86
N GLN A 219 20.84 -16.94 8.52
CA GLN A 219 21.59 -17.00 7.27
C GLN A 219 20.61 -17.15 6.09
N PRO A 220 20.79 -16.39 4.99
CA PRO A 220 19.98 -16.56 3.82
C PRO A 220 20.24 -17.94 3.20
N GLN A 221 19.40 -18.89 3.55
CA GLN A 221 19.35 -20.16 2.86
C GLN A 221 18.31 -20.06 1.75
N SER A 222 18.56 -20.76 0.64
CA SER A 222 17.64 -20.94 -0.46
C SER A 222 16.22 -21.25 0.03
N GLU A 223 15.20 -20.88 -0.75
CA GLU A 223 13.79 -21.19 -0.52
C GLU A 223 13.58 -22.47 0.30
N GLY A 224 13.03 -22.35 1.50
CA GLY A 224 12.84 -23.46 2.42
C GLY A 224 11.80 -23.20 3.49
N GLU A 225 11.33 -24.27 4.09
CA GLU A 225 10.46 -24.24 5.26
C GLU A 225 11.35 -24.19 6.52
N TYR A 226 11.08 -23.25 7.40
CA TYR A 226 11.83 -23.01 8.63
C TYR A 226 10.97 -23.29 9.85
N ARG A 227 11.62 -23.59 10.97
CA ARG A 227 10.97 -23.74 12.28
C ARG A 227 11.26 -22.54 13.16
N ILE A 228 10.22 -21.93 13.72
CA ILE A 228 10.32 -20.72 14.56
C ILE A 228 11.23 -20.97 15.75
N ASP A 229 11.09 -22.12 16.40
CA ASP A 229 11.80 -22.51 17.61
C ASP A 229 13.28 -22.89 17.39
N GLU A 230 13.69 -23.20 16.17
CA GLU A 230 15.04 -23.66 15.84
C GLU A 230 15.86 -22.61 15.09
N ASP A 231 15.22 -21.80 14.25
CA ASP A 231 15.91 -20.99 13.26
C ASP A 231 16.01 -19.50 13.64
N PHE A 232 15.25 -19.03 14.65
CA PHE A 232 15.24 -17.64 15.05
C PHE A 232 15.86 -17.36 16.42
N PRO A 233 16.45 -16.16 16.62
CA PRO A 233 16.86 -15.71 17.96
C PRO A 233 15.68 -15.66 18.94
N GLY A 234 15.91 -15.97 20.22
CA GLY A 234 14.88 -16.13 21.24
C GLY A 234 13.95 -14.92 21.43
N HIS A 235 14.42 -13.70 21.17
CA HIS A 235 13.57 -12.50 21.23
C HIS A 235 12.57 -12.42 20.07
N ILE A 236 12.95 -12.92 18.90
CA ILE A 236 12.06 -13.01 17.72
C ILE A 236 11.05 -14.13 17.92
N ILE A 237 11.47 -15.29 18.43
CA ILE A 237 10.58 -16.42 18.77
C ILE A 237 9.45 -15.92 19.67
N LYS A 238 9.77 -15.18 20.73
CA LYS A 238 8.77 -14.66 21.66
C LYS A 238 7.73 -13.77 20.99
N VAL A 239 8.14 -12.88 20.08
CA VAL A 239 7.22 -12.02 19.32
C VAL A 239 6.33 -12.84 18.39
N MET A 240 6.89 -13.84 17.71
CA MET A 240 6.14 -14.69 16.79
C MET A 240 5.14 -15.59 17.54
N ASP A 241 5.52 -16.13 18.71
CA ASP A 241 4.61 -16.90 19.56
C ASP A 241 3.44 -16.06 20.08
N GLU A 242 3.69 -14.83 20.51
CA GLU A 242 2.62 -13.89 20.91
C GLU A 242 1.67 -13.61 19.74
N PHE A 243 2.19 -13.48 18.53
CA PHE A 243 1.39 -13.28 17.33
C PHE A 243 0.55 -14.51 17.00
N CYS A 244 1.13 -15.70 17.05
CA CYS A 244 0.43 -16.98 16.83
C CYS A 244 -0.72 -17.17 17.84
N VAL A 245 -0.46 -16.90 19.12
CA VAL A 245 -1.50 -16.98 20.17
C VAL A 245 -2.64 -15.99 19.93
N LYS A 246 -2.33 -14.76 19.48
CA LYS A 246 -3.36 -13.77 19.15
C LYS A 246 -4.17 -14.17 17.92
N ALA A 247 -3.53 -14.76 16.91
CA ALA A 247 -4.19 -15.24 15.71
C ALA A 247 -5.15 -16.40 16.00
N GLN A 248 -4.73 -17.36 16.83
CA GLN A 248 -5.58 -18.49 17.25
C GLN A 248 -6.80 -18.06 18.06
N ARG A 249 -6.67 -17.02 18.93
CA ARG A 249 -7.79 -16.50 19.73
C ARG A 249 -8.87 -15.77 18.92
N LYS A 250 -8.58 -15.36 17.71
CA LYS A 250 -9.58 -14.74 16.82
C LYS A 250 -10.40 -15.76 16.02
N GLU A 251 -10.06 -17.04 16.10
CA GLU A 251 -10.80 -18.14 15.48
C GLU A 251 -11.78 -18.84 16.44
N ALA A 252 -11.78 -18.49 17.70
CA ALA A 252 -12.70 -18.96 18.72
C ALA A 252 -13.75 -17.88 19.07
#